data_38e3f8408389b3c999bcc3511dbe7cd3
#
_entry.id   38e3f8408389b3c999bcc3511dbe7cd3
#
_cell.length_a   1.000
_cell.length_b   1.000
_cell.length_c   1.000
_cell.angle_alpha   90.00
_cell.angle_beta   90.00
_cell.angle_gamma   90.00
#
_symmetry.space_group_name_H-M   'P 1'
#
loop_
_entity.id
_entity.type
_entity.pdbx_description
1 polymer ?
#
loop_
_entity_poly.entity_id
_entity_poly.type
_entity_poly.pdbx_seq_one_letter_code
_entity_poly.pdbx_strand_id
1 'polypeptide(L)'
;MNSISVLVFHLTGAERYWIGDVAAQDPAERDREAEFRVHELGADILKGRLANNLEYARDVFSRFTIQDLETTRAGRDGHTFTVAWALLHALEHATLHLGQIQLTRQLWEQSKSEA
;
A
#
# COMPACT_ATOMS: atom_id res chain seq x y z
N MET A 1 -18.21 3.78 4.20
CA MET A 1 -17.08 4.20 3.34
C MET A 1 -15.85 4.47 4.20
N ASN A 2 -14.69 3.99 3.81
CA ASN A 2 -13.46 4.24 4.53
C ASN A 2 -13.00 5.69 4.33
N SER A 3 -12.45 6.31 5.38
CA SER A 3 -11.86 7.64 5.30
C SER A 3 -10.58 7.63 4.47
N ILE A 4 -10.13 8.82 4.04
CA ILE A 4 -8.84 8.96 3.34
C ILE A 4 -7.70 8.48 4.23
N SER A 5 -7.74 8.77 5.54
CA SER A 5 -6.72 8.26 6.48
C SER A 5 -6.65 6.74 6.48
N VAL A 6 -7.80 6.05 6.55
CA VAL A 6 -7.86 4.59 6.48
C VAL A 6 -7.33 4.08 5.14
N LEU A 7 -7.75 4.69 4.04
CA LEU A 7 -7.33 4.26 2.70
C LEU A 7 -5.81 4.39 2.53
N VAL A 8 -5.19 5.48 3.00
CA VAL A 8 -3.73 5.66 2.95
C VAL A 8 -3.01 4.63 3.81
N PHE A 9 -3.48 4.39 5.04
CA PHE A 9 -2.87 3.39 5.93
C PHE A 9 -3.00 1.98 5.38
N HIS A 10 -4.16 1.65 4.82
CA HIS A 10 -4.40 0.34 4.24
C HIS A 10 -3.56 0.12 2.98
N LEU A 11 -3.55 1.08 2.05
CA LEU A 11 -2.78 0.94 0.81
C LEU A 11 -1.27 0.88 1.09
N THR A 12 -0.75 1.70 2.01
CA THR A 12 0.68 1.69 2.37
C THR A 12 1.06 0.43 3.13
N GLY A 13 0.19 -0.07 3.99
CA GLY A 13 0.40 -1.35 4.68
C GLY A 13 0.45 -2.53 3.72
N ALA A 14 -0.46 -2.57 2.75
CA ALA A 14 -0.48 -3.62 1.74
C ALA A 14 0.74 -3.54 0.81
N GLU A 15 1.11 -2.35 0.38
CA GLU A 15 2.28 -2.12 -0.47
C GLU A 15 3.56 -2.56 0.24
N ARG A 16 3.73 -2.18 1.51
CA ARG A 16 4.87 -2.60 2.32
C ARG A 16 4.90 -4.12 2.48
N TYR A 17 3.74 -4.75 2.64
CA TYR A 17 3.65 -6.20 2.75
C TYR A 17 4.09 -6.90 1.46
N TRP A 18 3.51 -6.54 0.32
CA TRP A 18 3.81 -7.23 -0.93
C TRP A 18 5.23 -6.96 -1.44
N ILE A 19 5.73 -5.74 -1.33
CA ILE A 19 7.08 -5.37 -1.74
C ILE A 19 8.11 -5.86 -0.72
N GLY A 20 7.84 -5.67 0.57
CA GLY A 20 8.79 -5.98 1.65
C GLY A 20 8.70 -7.40 2.14
N ASP A 21 7.60 -7.75 2.79
CA ASP A 21 7.48 -9.08 3.41
C ASP A 21 7.59 -10.20 2.38
N VAL A 22 6.86 -10.09 1.26
CA VAL A 22 6.82 -11.13 0.24
C VAL A 22 8.00 -11.02 -0.72
N ALA A 23 8.09 -9.95 -1.51
CA ALA A 23 9.11 -9.86 -2.56
C ALA A 23 10.52 -9.79 -2.01
N ALA A 24 10.79 -8.92 -1.04
CA ALA A 24 12.13 -8.72 -0.45
C ALA A 24 12.44 -9.65 0.71
N GLN A 25 11.47 -10.41 1.21
CA GLN A 25 11.59 -11.27 2.39
C GLN A 25 12.06 -10.49 3.63
N ASP A 26 11.51 -9.30 3.82
CA ASP A 26 11.83 -8.36 4.88
C ASP A 26 10.56 -8.06 5.70
N PRO A 27 10.17 -8.93 6.64
CA PRO A 27 8.90 -8.81 7.35
C PRO A 27 8.87 -7.62 8.31
N ALA A 28 7.75 -6.88 8.29
CA ALA A 28 7.53 -5.70 9.14
C ALA A 28 6.42 -5.90 10.19
N GLU A 29 5.89 -7.12 10.32
CA GLU A 29 4.82 -7.45 11.28
C GLU A 29 3.59 -6.55 11.11
N ARG A 30 3.04 -6.53 9.89
CA ARG A 30 1.86 -5.72 9.56
C ARG A 30 0.69 -6.03 10.49
N ASP A 31 0.07 -4.98 11.04
CA ASP A 31 -1.21 -5.05 11.74
C ASP A 31 -2.30 -4.47 10.83
N ARG A 32 -2.90 -5.34 9.99
CA ARG A 32 -3.91 -4.93 9.01
C ARG A 32 -5.14 -4.32 9.67
N GLU A 33 -5.57 -4.87 10.80
CA GLU A 33 -6.76 -4.37 11.49
C GLU A 33 -6.55 -2.95 12.03
N ALA A 34 -5.34 -2.62 12.51
CA ALA A 34 -5.01 -1.28 12.98
C ALA A 34 -5.15 -0.24 11.86
N GLU A 35 -4.93 -0.61 10.61
CA GLU A 35 -5.07 0.29 9.46
C GLU A 35 -6.49 0.83 9.34
N PHE A 36 -7.49 0.07 9.75
CA PHE A 36 -8.89 0.45 9.68
C PHE A 36 -9.38 1.20 10.91
N ARG A 37 -8.53 1.36 11.93
CA ARG A 37 -8.87 2.06 13.18
C ARG A 37 -8.35 3.49 13.27
N VAL A 38 -7.58 3.95 12.26
CA VAL A 38 -7.04 5.31 12.27
C VAL A 38 -8.14 6.33 12.02
N HIS A 39 -8.03 7.50 12.65
CA HIS A 39 -9.02 8.57 12.56
C HIS A 39 -8.36 9.91 12.30
N GLU A 40 -8.90 10.64 11.35
CA GLU A 40 -8.64 12.07 11.10
C GLU A 40 -7.18 12.50 11.26
N LEU A 41 -6.28 11.77 10.62
CA LEU A 41 -4.87 12.12 10.64
C LEU A 41 -4.60 13.29 9.69
N GLY A 42 -3.68 14.18 10.11
CA GLY A 42 -3.29 15.33 9.31
C GLY A 42 -2.59 14.94 8.00
N ALA A 43 -2.68 15.84 7.02
CA ALA A 43 -2.07 15.61 5.71
C ALA A 43 -0.57 15.32 5.79
N ASP A 44 0.15 15.95 6.72
CA ASP A 44 1.59 15.75 6.88
C ASP A 44 1.93 14.31 7.29
N ILE A 45 1.12 13.71 8.18
CA ILE A 45 1.31 12.31 8.59
C ILE A 45 1.07 11.39 7.41
N LEU A 46 0.00 11.61 6.65
CA LEU A 46 -0.34 10.78 5.49
C LEU A 46 0.71 10.89 4.38
N LYS A 47 1.16 12.11 4.09
CA LYS A 47 2.22 12.36 3.10
C LYS A 47 3.54 11.74 3.52
N GLY A 48 3.89 11.84 4.81
CA GLY A 48 5.10 11.22 5.35
C GLY A 48 5.09 9.72 5.20
N ARG A 49 3.95 9.08 5.46
CA ARG A 49 3.79 7.64 5.30
C ARG A 49 3.95 7.21 3.84
N LEU A 50 3.34 7.96 2.91
CA LEU A 50 3.48 7.69 1.47
C LEU A 50 4.93 7.87 1.00
N ALA A 51 5.60 8.93 1.46
CA ALA A 51 7.00 9.20 1.12
C ALA A 51 7.93 8.10 1.64
N ASN A 52 7.73 7.63 2.87
CA ASN A 52 8.52 6.54 3.46
C ASN A 52 8.35 5.25 2.67
N ASN A 53 7.12 4.94 2.26
CA ASN A 53 6.86 3.76 1.42
C ASN A 53 7.54 3.86 0.06
N LEU A 54 7.52 5.03 -0.55
CA LEU A 54 8.17 5.26 -1.85
C LEU A 54 9.69 5.05 -1.75
N GLU A 55 10.32 5.58 -0.69
CA GLU A 55 11.75 5.38 -0.44
C GLU A 55 12.08 3.91 -0.25
N TYR A 56 11.27 3.21 0.55
CA TYR A 56 11.45 1.79 0.80
C TYR A 56 11.34 0.99 -0.50
N ALA A 57 10.31 1.27 -1.30
CA ALA A 57 10.11 0.60 -2.58
C ALA A 57 11.29 0.82 -3.55
N ARG A 58 11.79 2.05 -3.62
CA ARG A 58 12.96 2.37 -4.45
C ARG A 58 14.19 1.59 -4.02
N ASP A 59 14.43 1.50 -2.71
CA ASP A 59 15.55 0.74 -2.18
C ASP A 59 15.44 -0.75 -2.55
N VAL A 60 14.27 -1.35 -2.36
CA VAL A 60 14.02 -2.74 -2.72
C VAL A 60 14.24 -2.97 -4.22
N PHE A 61 13.63 -2.13 -5.06
CA PHE A 61 13.73 -2.27 -6.51
C PHE A 61 15.16 -2.12 -7.02
N SER A 62 15.96 -1.28 -6.37
CA SER A 62 17.37 -1.11 -6.76
C SER A 62 18.20 -2.37 -6.58
N ARG A 63 17.73 -3.31 -5.75
CA ARG A 63 18.43 -4.58 -5.44
C ARG A 63 17.94 -5.75 -6.29
N PHE A 64 16.81 -5.61 -6.99
CA PHE A 64 16.25 -6.67 -7.82
C PHE A 64 16.86 -6.67 -9.22
N THR A 65 17.06 -7.89 -9.75
CA THR A 65 17.39 -8.11 -11.16
C THR A 65 16.16 -8.65 -11.89
N ILE A 66 16.25 -8.72 -13.23
CA ILE A 66 15.16 -9.31 -14.03
C ILE A 66 14.95 -10.78 -13.65
N GLN A 67 16.01 -11.50 -13.33
CA GLN A 67 15.93 -12.90 -12.92
C GLN A 67 15.16 -13.07 -11.59
N ASP A 68 15.27 -12.10 -10.67
CA ASP A 68 14.57 -12.13 -9.40
C ASP A 68 13.05 -12.14 -9.59
N LEU A 69 12.54 -11.56 -10.67
CA LEU A 69 11.10 -11.48 -10.94
C LEU A 69 10.43 -12.85 -11.07
N GLU A 70 11.15 -13.86 -11.49
CA GLU A 70 10.65 -15.22 -11.65
C GLU A 70 10.78 -16.06 -10.38
N THR A 71 11.47 -15.55 -9.36
CA THR A 71 11.68 -16.25 -8.10
C THR A 71 10.36 -16.37 -7.33
N THR A 72 10.11 -17.56 -6.76
CA THR A 72 8.91 -17.81 -5.96
C THR A 72 9.16 -17.40 -4.52
N ARG A 73 8.16 -16.76 -3.92
CA ARG A 73 8.15 -16.32 -2.52
C ARG A 73 6.89 -16.84 -1.81
N ALA A 74 6.99 -17.15 -0.53
CA ALA A 74 5.87 -17.56 0.29
C ALA A 74 5.22 -16.34 0.96
N GLY A 75 3.88 -16.28 0.90
CA GLY A 75 3.09 -15.31 1.66
C GLY A 75 2.78 -15.82 3.05
N ARG A 76 2.06 -14.99 3.82
CA ARG A 76 1.73 -15.24 5.23
C ARG A 76 0.94 -16.54 5.45
N ASP A 77 0.07 -16.90 4.53
CA ASP A 77 -0.85 -18.04 4.63
C ASP A 77 -0.29 -19.30 3.96
N GLY A 78 0.97 -19.34 3.61
CA GLY A 78 1.60 -20.47 2.94
C GLY A 78 1.41 -20.52 1.42
N HIS A 79 0.62 -19.60 0.85
CA HIS A 79 0.53 -19.47 -0.61
C HIS A 79 1.85 -18.96 -1.16
N THR A 80 2.18 -19.39 -2.39
CA THR A 80 3.41 -18.95 -3.06
C THR A 80 3.09 -18.02 -4.21
N PHE A 81 3.98 -17.05 -4.43
CA PHE A 81 3.86 -16.04 -5.48
C PHE A 81 5.21 -15.83 -6.14
N THR A 82 5.23 -15.48 -7.41
CA THR A 82 6.46 -14.95 -8.01
C THR A 82 6.66 -13.51 -7.52
N VAL A 83 7.91 -13.04 -7.53
CA VAL A 83 8.21 -11.64 -7.22
C VAL A 83 7.44 -10.72 -8.19
N ALA A 84 7.42 -11.05 -9.49
CA ALA A 84 6.66 -10.27 -10.48
C ALA A 84 5.17 -10.16 -10.11
N TRP A 85 4.55 -11.26 -9.71
CA TRP A 85 3.15 -11.25 -9.31
C TRP A 85 2.92 -10.36 -8.08
N ALA A 86 3.80 -10.48 -7.08
CA ALA A 86 3.69 -9.67 -5.86
C ALA A 86 3.80 -8.17 -6.16
N LEU A 87 4.73 -7.77 -7.02
CA LEU A 87 4.91 -6.36 -7.39
C LEU A 87 3.72 -5.83 -8.20
N LEU A 88 3.21 -6.62 -9.16
CA LEU A 88 2.03 -6.25 -9.94
C LEU A 88 0.78 -6.16 -9.06
N HIS A 89 0.64 -7.07 -8.11
CA HIS A 89 -0.48 -7.03 -7.16
C HIS A 89 -0.42 -5.78 -6.28
N ALA A 90 0.78 -5.41 -5.80
CA ALA A 90 0.96 -4.17 -5.04
C ALA A 90 0.53 -2.95 -5.85
N LEU A 91 0.91 -2.88 -7.13
CA LEU A 91 0.54 -1.79 -8.03
C LEU A 91 -0.97 -1.75 -8.26
N GLU A 92 -1.58 -2.88 -8.57
CA GLU A 92 -3.02 -3.01 -8.79
C GLU A 92 -3.81 -2.54 -7.57
N HIS A 93 -3.42 -3.01 -6.38
CA HIS A 93 -4.06 -2.67 -5.12
C HIS A 93 -3.93 -1.17 -4.80
N ALA A 94 -2.74 -0.60 -4.99
CA ALA A 94 -2.50 0.82 -4.77
C ALA A 94 -3.33 1.69 -5.74
N THR A 95 -3.43 1.29 -6.99
CA THR A 95 -4.20 1.99 -8.01
C THR A 95 -5.70 1.99 -7.67
N LEU A 96 -6.23 0.85 -7.23
CA LEU A 96 -7.63 0.74 -6.80
C LEU A 96 -7.93 1.71 -5.66
N HIS A 97 -7.09 1.73 -4.64
CA HIS A 97 -7.31 2.60 -3.47
C HIS A 97 -7.05 4.08 -3.78
N LEU A 98 -6.15 4.39 -4.71
CA LEU A 98 -5.98 5.76 -5.20
C LEU A 98 -7.28 6.27 -5.84
N GLY A 99 -7.94 5.45 -6.65
CA GLY A 99 -9.24 5.79 -7.22
C GLY A 99 -10.30 6.04 -6.16
N GLN A 100 -10.31 5.24 -5.09
CA GLN A 100 -11.23 5.43 -3.96
C GLN A 100 -10.94 6.74 -3.20
N ILE A 101 -9.66 7.09 -3.02
CA ILE A 101 -9.27 8.36 -2.40
C ILE A 101 -9.77 9.54 -3.23
N GLN A 102 -9.56 9.50 -4.55
CA GLN A 102 -10.00 10.54 -5.46
C GLN A 102 -11.53 10.69 -5.43
N LEU A 103 -12.27 9.60 -5.44
CA LEU A 103 -13.73 9.61 -5.37
C LEU A 103 -14.20 10.17 -4.03
N THR A 104 -13.59 9.75 -2.92
CA THR A 104 -13.94 10.25 -1.57
C THR A 104 -13.75 11.75 -1.50
N ARG A 105 -12.66 12.28 -2.05
CA ARG A 105 -12.42 13.72 -2.11
C ARG A 105 -13.48 14.43 -2.93
N GLN A 106 -13.83 13.91 -4.09
CA GLN A 106 -14.86 14.50 -4.96
C GLN A 106 -16.20 14.56 -4.26
N LEU A 107 -16.62 13.51 -3.58
CA LEU A 107 -17.87 13.47 -2.84
C LEU A 107 -17.87 14.49 -1.69
N TRP A 108 -16.78 14.63 -1.00
CA TRP A 108 -16.62 15.62 0.07
C TRP A 108 -16.72 17.05 -0.46
N GLU A 109 -16.06 17.34 -1.58
CA GLU A 109 -16.12 18.66 -2.23
C GLU A 109 -17.54 18.98 -2.69
N GLN A 110 -18.26 18.01 -3.25
CA GLN A 110 -19.66 18.17 -3.65
C GLN A 110 -20.56 18.48 -2.45
N SER A 111 -20.36 17.78 -1.32
CA SER A 111 -21.15 18.02 -0.12
C SER A 111 -20.97 19.44 0.42
N LYS A 112 -19.76 20.03 0.26
CA LYS A 112 -19.49 21.41 0.64
C LYS A 112 -20.21 22.41 -0.25
N SER A 113 -20.24 22.16 -1.57
CA SER A 113 -20.88 23.09 -2.51
C SER A 113 -22.41 23.09 -2.40
N GLU A 114 -22.99 22.00 -1.86
CA GLU A 114 -24.44 21.87 -1.61
C GLU A 114 -24.87 22.46 -0.26
N ALA A 115 -23.92 22.78 0.60
CA ALA A 115 -24.19 23.42 1.91
C ALA A 115 -24.31 24.95 1.78
#